data_dde3e024888f375600aa05c220f30a89
#
_entry.id   dde3e024888f375600aa05c220f30a89
#
_cell.length_a   1.000
_cell.length_b   1.000
_cell.length_c   1.000
_cell.angle_alpha   90.00
_cell.angle_beta   90.00
_cell.angle_gamma   90.00
#
_symmetry.space_group_name_H-M   'P 1'
#
loop_
_entity.id
_entity.type
_entity.pdbx_description
1 polymer ?
#
loop_
_entity_poly.entity_id
_entity_poly.type
_entity_poly.pdbx_seq_one_letter_code
_entity_poly.pdbx_strand_id
1 'polypeptide(L)'
;LQSKYTSQDQSEVFVSHDLILDDLTITLSGRIDGLLWRDEAFLIEEIKSTRKSIFDPQFIANLEHHAQLKMYAYMYMKQHHLTDIKGQVTYIQLSDYKTRSFDEIFDIDLLEDFFNTSIDAYLKWLEKLYAHYEARDASLKSLVFPFDVYRRGQREMMAAVYQTMIEDDILYAIAPTGIGKTMAALFSTLKALKDHTQKIFYLTAKTQGKKVALDTMDMLHEARLKTKTLELTSKDSICFLEKRDCDPEKCPFAKGFFDRLRDATIDIFDHEVLMTRAVVERYAQKHMVCPFEFSLYVSYFVDVMICDYNYVFDPTSHLIRYFDEDTYQPLLLIDEAHNLVSRSRDMYSETLSKTDLITLRKHGSKLKPTIRNAVKKVLDVIESYDVLLGDAPFMSFTSPKEALIDLLYHLLKKIE
;
A
#
# COMPACT_ATOMS: atom_id res chain seq x y z
N LEU A 1 0.01 28.37 -1.59
CA LEU A 1 0.25 29.13 -0.36
C LEU A 1 1.67 29.67 -0.31
N GLN A 2 2.69 28.87 -0.50
CA GLN A 2 4.10 29.27 -0.44
C GLN A 2 4.46 30.47 -1.36
N SER A 3 3.71 30.69 -2.45
CA SER A 3 3.86 31.90 -3.28
C SER A 3 3.49 33.20 -2.58
N LYS A 4 2.88 33.14 -1.41
CA LYS A 4 2.52 34.30 -0.56
C LYS A 4 3.50 34.53 0.59
N TYR A 5 4.57 33.74 0.69
CA TYR A 5 5.58 33.86 1.71
C TYR A 5 6.40 35.11 1.50
N THR A 6 6.78 35.75 2.59
CA THR A 6 7.68 36.91 2.62
C THR A 6 9.14 36.47 2.53
N SER A 7 10.06 37.40 2.43
CA SER A 7 11.51 37.11 2.43
C SER A 7 12.06 36.53 3.74
N GLN A 8 11.28 36.59 4.82
CA GLN A 8 11.62 36.02 6.13
C GLN A 8 11.02 34.62 6.35
N ASP A 9 10.03 34.23 5.53
CA ASP A 9 9.39 32.95 5.63
C ASP A 9 10.24 31.86 4.92
N GLN A 10 10.22 30.66 5.45
CA GLN A 10 10.94 29.51 4.89
C GLN A 10 9.94 28.38 4.58
N SER A 11 10.20 27.61 3.54
CA SER A 11 9.42 26.42 3.17
C SER A 11 10.29 25.18 3.24
N GLU A 12 9.66 24.01 3.46
CA GLU A 12 10.32 22.71 3.46
C GLU A 12 11.49 22.63 4.46
N VAL A 13 11.30 23.18 5.66
CA VAL A 13 12.34 23.26 6.70
C VAL A 13 12.56 21.88 7.30
N PHE A 14 13.77 21.35 7.14
CA PHE A 14 14.14 20.04 7.69
C PHE A 14 14.28 20.08 9.20
N VAL A 15 13.68 19.11 9.88
CA VAL A 15 13.81 18.89 11.32
C VAL A 15 14.13 17.45 11.61
N SER A 16 14.89 17.20 12.67
CA SER A 16 15.23 15.84 13.12
C SER A 16 15.41 15.79 14.64
N HIS A 17 15.24 14.61 15.21
CA HIS A 17 15.53 14.33 16.60
C HIS A 17 16.02 12.90 16.75
N ASP A 18 17.14 12.71 17.46
CA ASP A 18 17.73 11.41 17.72
C ASP A 18 17.28 10.88 19.08
N LEU A 19 16.72 9.67 19.07
CA LEU A 19 16.42 8.88 20.25
C LEU A 19 17.56 7.89 20.46
N ILE A 20 18.23 8.00 21.59
CA ILE A 20 19.32 7.10 21.96
C ILE A 20 18.74 6.07 22.97
N LEU A 21 18.76 4.81 22.57
CA LEU A 21 18.25 3.67 23.33
C LEU A 21 19.37 2.64 23.42
N ASP A 22 20.04 2.59 24.54
CA ASP A 22 21.23 1.72 24.75
C ASP A 22 22.20 1.75 23.56
N ASP A 23 22.22 0.68 22.76
CA ASP A 23 23.08 0.56 21.57
C ASP A 23 22.42 0.98 20.24
N LEU A 24 21.15 1.47 20.29
CA LEU A 24 20.37 1.85 19.09
C LEU A 24 20.12 3.36 19.08
N THR A 25 20.38 3.99 17.95
CA THR A 25 19.95 5.37 17.69
C THR A 25 18.84 5.36 16.63
N ILE A 26 17.68 5.92 16.98
CA ILE A 26 16.56 6.11 16.05
C ILE A 26 16.45 7.58 15.72
N THR A 27 16.69 7.94 14.46
CA THR A 27 16.53 9.30 13.98
C THR A 27 15.12 9.52 13.45
N LEU A 28 14.35 10.36 14.11
CA LEU A 28 13.08 10.89 13.58
C LEU A 28 13.39 12.15 12.77
N SER A 29 12.84 12.24 11.56
CA SER A 29 13.05 13.42 10.73
C SER A 29 11.81 13.76 9.91
N GLY A 30 11.73 14.99 9.45
CA GLY A 30 10.66 15.45 8.58
C GLY A 30 10.91 16.83 8.02
N ARG A 31 9.93 17.36 7.29
CA ARG A 31 9.97 18.71 6.73
C ARG A 31 8.72 19.47 7.11
N ILE A 32 8.91 20.61 7.72
CA ILE A 32 7.86 21.58 8.04
C ILE A 32 7.48 22.27 6.73
N ASP A 33 6.19 22.29 6.37
CA ASP A 33 5.70 22.93 5.14
C ASP A 33 6.03 24.44 5.10
N GLY A 34 5.89 25.11 6.23
CA GLY A 34 6.19 26.53 6.36
C GLY A 34 6.69 26.94 7.75
N LEU A 35 7.72 27.75 7.78
CA LEU A 35 8.19 28.49 8.97
C LEU A 35 7.98 29.94 8.70
N LEU A 36 6.95 30.54 9.30
CA LEU A 36 6.47 31.88 9.00
C LEU A 36 6.94 32.85 10.08
N TRP A 37 7.42 34.06 9.68
CA TRP A 37 7.76 35.14 10.60
C TRP A 37 6.53 36.02 10.83
N ARG A 38 5.96 35.94 12.04
CA ARG A 38 4.76 36.70 12.43
C ARG A 38 4.93 37.22 13.85
N ASP A 39 4.51 38.48 14.10
CA ASP A 39 4.49 39.08 15.43
C ASP A 39 5.85 38.98 16.16
N GLU A 40 6.96 39.17 15.43
CA GLU A 40 8.35 39.10 15.93
C GLU A 40 8.77 37.67 16.39
N ALA A 41 8.04 36.63 15.99
CA ALA A 41 8.35 35.22 16.30
C ALA A 41 8.12 34.32 15.09
N PHE A 42 8.73 33.13 15.12
CA PHE A 42 8.43 32.09 14.15
C PHE A 42 7.16 31.34 14.53
N LEU A 43 6.40 31.00 13.49
CA LEU A 43 5.20 30.14 13.54
C LEU A 43 5.43 28.97 12.60
N ILE A 44 5.17 27.77 13.08
CA ILE A 44 5.21 26.54 12.28
C ILE A 44 3.88 26.35 11.58
N GLU A 45 3.90 26.18 10.25
CA GLU A 45 2.71 25.92 9.44
C GLU A 45 2.75 24.52 8.82
N GLU A 46 1.66 23.77 9.01
CA GLU A 46 1.36 22.52 8.33
C GLU A 46 0.21 22.73 7.34
N ILE A 47 0.37 22.39 6.06
CA ILE A 47 -0.56 22.68 4.97
C ILE A 47 -1.28 21.41 4.51
N LYS A 48 -2.60 21.43 4.55
CA LYS A 48 -3.43 20.30 4.11
C LYS A 48 -4.45 20.72 3.06
N SER A 49 -4.60 19.91 2.00
CA SER A 49 -5.64 20.11 1.00
C SER A 49 -6.89 19.30 1.32
N THR A 50 -8.07 19.83 1.01
CA THR A 50 -9.33 19.12 1.20
C THR A 50 -10.35 19.45 0.11
N ARG A 51 -11.21 18.47 -0.21
CA ARG A 51 -12.41 18.69 -1.06
C ARG A 51 -13.64 19.07 -0.25
N LYS A 52 -13.61 18.92 1.08
CA LYS A 52 -14.70 19.33 1.97
C LYS A 52 -14.76 20.84 2.09
N SER A 53 -15.96 21.39 2.38
CA SER A 53 -16.11 22.80 2.67
C SER A 53 -15.47 23.12 4.01
N ILE A 54 -14.39 23.91 4.00
CA ILE A 54 -13.67 24.33 5.21
C ILE A 54 -14.42 25.35 6.04
N PHE A 55 -15.48 25.98 5.50
CA PHE A 55 -16.32 26.93 6.17
C PHE A 55 -17.63 26.31 6.68
N ASP A 56 -17.82 24.99 6.51
CA ASP A 56 -18.89 24.25 7.15
C ASP A 56 -18.72 24.36 8.68
N PRO A 57 -19.79 24.70 9.44
CA PRO A 57 -19.73 24.74 10.91
C PRO A 57 -19.31 23.40 11.54
N GLN A 58 -19.52 22.29 10.86
CA GLN A 58 -19.12 20.94 11.29
C GLN A 58 -17.69 20.57 10.87
N PHE A 59 -17.00 21.43 10.12
CA PHE A 59 -15.61 21.17 9.74
C PHE A 59 -14.70 21.33 10.96
N ILE A 60 -14.11 20.22 11.38
CA ILE A 60 -13.15 20.13 12.47
C ILE A 60 -11.79 19.79 11.88
N ALA A 61 -10.73 20.42 12.39
CA ALA A 61 -9.36 20.03 12.04
C ALA A 61 -9.09 18.59 12.45
N ASN A 62 -8.39 17.83 11.58
CA ASN A 62 -8.06 16.44 11.86
C ASN A 62 -7.00 16.34 12.96
N LEU A 63 -7.23 15.50 13.96
CA LEU A 63 -6.32 15.25 15.07
C LEU A 63 -4.94 14.76 14.60
N GLU A 64 -4.90 13.95 13.52
CA GLU A 64 -3.64 13.48 12.95
C GLU A 64 -2.77 14.62 12.41
N HIS A 65 -3.39 15.62 11.76
CA HIS A 65 -2.67 16.79 11.27
C HIS A 65 -2.12 17.66 12.43
N HIS A 66 -2.88 17.75 13.52
CA HIS A 66 -2.39 18.40 14.75
C HIS A 66 -1.27 17.59 15.40
N ALA A 67 -1.37 16.25 15.41
CA ALA A 67 -0.31 15.38 15.94
C ALA A 67 0.99 15.53 15.13
N GLN A 68 0.90 15.60 13.81
CA GLN A 68 2.04 15.87 12.94
C GLN A 68 2.68 17.22 13.23
N LEU A 69 1.86 18.29 13.35
CA LEU A 69 2.32 19.61 13.73
C LEU A 69 3.02 19.62 15.08
N LYS A 70 2.49 18.91 16.10
CA LYS A 70 3.12 18.76 17.42
C LYS A 70 4.47 18.07 17.36
N MET A 71 4.60 17.00 16.56
CA MET A 71 5.88 16.31 16.36
C MET A 71 6.93 17.24 15.74
N TYR A 72 6.55 18.00 14.70
CA TYR A 72 7.45 18.96 14.09
C TYR A 72 7.82 20.11 15.02
N ALA A 73 6.85 20.64 15.77
CA ALA A 73 7.07 21.68 16.76
C ALA A 73 8.07 21.22 17.82
N TYR A 74 7.89 20.01 18.38
CA TYR A 74 8.81 19.42 19.34
C TYR A 74 10.24 19.34 18.80
N MET A 75 10.42 18.73 17.62
CA MET A 75 11.74 18.60 16.99
C MET A 75 12.41 19.96 16.75
N TYR A 76 11.65 20.93 16.22
CA TYR A 76 12.15 22.28 15.95
C TYR A 76 12.53 22.99 17.24
N MET A 77 11.69 22.95 18.28
CA MET A 77 11.96 23.57 19.57
C MET A 77 13.19 22.98 20.26
N LYS A 78 13.38 21.65 20.21
CA LYS A 78 14.59 20.99 20.75
C LYS A 78 15.84 21.43 20.00
N GLN A 79 15.79 21.55 18.66
CA GLN A 79 16.95 21.99 17.86
C GLN A 79 17.33 23.46 18.12
N HIS A 80 16.33 24.31 18.41
CA HIS A 80 16.54 25.75 18.56
C HIS A 80 16.47 26.23 20.03
N HIS A 81 16.36 25.32 21.00
CA HIS A 81 16.29 25.60 22.43
C HIS A 81 15.17 26.59 22.81
N LEU A 82 13.99 26.40 22.17
CA LEU A 82 12.81 27.20 22.44
C LEU A 82 11.97 26.59 23.57
N THR A 83 11.30 27.43 24.35
CA THR A 83 10.38 27.06 25.43
C THR A 83 8.94 27.01 24.96
N ASP A 84 8.61 27.84 23.97
CA ASP A 84 7.29 27.94 23.38
C ASP A 84 7.38 28.27 21.89
N ILE A 85 6.38 27.86 21.11
CA ILE A 85 6.22 28.20 19.70
C ILE A 85 4.75 28.16 19.30
N LYS A 86 4.39 29.03 18.34
CA LYS A 86 3.07 29.00 17.73
C LYS A 86 3.05 28.01 16.57
N GLY A 87 2.02 27.19 16.49
CA GLY A 87 1.76 26.26 15.38
C GLY A 87 0.42 26.53 14.72
N GLN A 88 0.31 26.18 13.45
CA GLN A 88 -0.87 26.41 12.64
C GLN A 88 -1.08 25.26 11.67
N VAL A 89 -2.30 24.68 11.62
CA VAL A 89 -2.72 23.81 10.52
C VAL A 89 -3.57 24.60 9.55
N THR A 90 -3.11 24.76 8.32
CA THR A 90 -3.79 25.52 7.26
C THR A 90 -4.44 24.57 6.25
N TYR A 91 -5.76 24.60 6.16
CA TYR A 91 -6.51 23.84 5.15
C TYR A 91 -6.77 24.68 3.90
N ILE A 92 -6.52 24.08 2.74
CA ILE A 92 -6.84 24.64 1.42
C ILE A 92 -8.01 23.86 0.82
N GLN A 93 -9.12 24.53 0.54
CA GLN A 93 -10.23 23.94 -0.18
C GLN A 93 -9.92 23.90 -1.68
N LEU A 94 -9.89 22.68 -2.26
CA LEU A 94 -9.46 22.50 -3.66
C LEU A 94 -10.44 23.07 -4.70
N SER A 95 -11.70 23.33 -4.33
CA SER A 95 -12.71 23.86 -5.25
C SER A 95 -12.55 25.33 -5.59
N ASP A 96 -12.02 26.16 -4.67
CA ASP A 96 -11.92 27.62 -4.80
C ASP A 96 -10.64 28.21 -4.21
N TYR A 97 -9.73 27.35 -3.74
CA TYR A 97 -8.44 27.68 -3.14
C TYR A 97 -8.51 28.60 -1.91
N LYS A 98 -9.68 28.68 -1.28
CA LYS A 98 -9.80 29.38 0.01
C LYS A 98 -9.09 28.61 1.10
N THR A 99 -8.67 29.31 2.14
CA THR A 99 -7.92 28.75 3.26
C THR A 99 -8.62 29.03 4.58
N ARG A 100 -8.44 28.10 5.53
CA ARG A 100 -8.82 28.27 6.94
C ARG A 100 -7.72 27.68 7.80
N SER A 101 -7.26 28.43 8.77
CA SER A 101 -6.19 28.02 9.68
C SER A 101 -6.73 27.77 11.09
N PHE A 102 -6.07 26.88 11.81
CA PHE A 102 -6.31 26.52 13.19
C PHE A 102 -4.99 26.67 13.93
N ASP A 103 -4.94 27.65 14.83
CA ASP A 103 -3.74 28.04 15.56
C ASP A 103 -3.72 27.35 16.93
N GLU A 104 -2.51 27.00 17.39
CA GLU A 104 -2.25 26.45 18.73
C GLU A 104 -0.90 26.99 19.22
N ILE A 105 -0.77 27.25 20.52
CA ILE A 105 0.50 27.63 21.15
C ILE A 105 1.01 26.40 21.88
N PHE A 106 2.24 26.03 21.60
CA PHE A 106 2.89 24.87 22.17
C PHE A 106 3.91 25.28 23.23
N ASP A 107 3.84 24.60 24.34
CA ASP A 107 4.83 24.62 25.40
C ASP A 107 5.69 23.34 25.27
N ILE A 108 7.02 23.46 25.52
CA ILE A 108 7.96 22.36 25.32
C ILE A 108 7.70 21.17 26.24
N ASP A 109 7.29 21.41 27.49
CA ASP A 109 7.08 20.33 28.46
C ASP A 109 5.83 19.50 28.06
N LEU A 110 4.76 20.17 27.60
CA LEU A 110 3.57 19.49 27.08
C LEU A 110 3.85 18.72 25.79
N LEU A 111 4.69 19.26 24.91
CA LEU A 111 5.10 18.57 23.70
C LEU A 111 6.02 17.38 24.00
N GLU A 112 6.88 17.48 25.00
CA GLU A 112 7.73 16.38 25.45
C GLU A 112 6.91 15.19 25.97
N ASP A 113 5.88 15.44 26.78
CA ASP A 113 4.95 14.40 27.23
C ASP A 113 4.20 13.75 26.08
N PHE A 114 3.71 14.55 25.12
CA PHE A 114 3.06 14.04 23.91
C PHE A 114 4.03 13.19 23.07
N PHE A 115 5.24 13.69 22.86
CA PHE A 115 6.28 13.01 22.09
C PHE A 115 6.66 11.67 22.74
N ASN A 116 6.99 11.69 24.03
CA ASN A 116 7.38 10.48 24.77
C ASN A 116 6.27 9.44 24.76
N THR A 117 5.01 9.83 24.98
CA THR A 117 3.87 8.90 24.93
C THR A 117 3.72 8.25 23.54
N SER A 118 3.90 9.05 22.49
CA SER A 118 3.81 8.56 21.10
C SER A 118 4.96 7.61 20.76
N ILE A 119 6.17 7.96 21.19
CA ILE A 119 7.37 7.16 20.96
C ILE A 119 7.35 5.86 21.77
N ASP A 120 6.95 5.87 23.03
CA ASP A 120 6.83 4.66 23.83
C ASP A 120 5.91 3.61 23.19
N ALA A 121 4.81 4.08 22.61
CA ALA A 121 3.90 3.22 21.89
C ALA A 121 4.52 2.60 20.64
N TYR A 122 5.36 3.37 19.91
CA TYR A 122 6.10 2.90 18.74
C TYR A 122 7.24 1.96 19.12
N LEU A 123 8.00 2.27 20.18
CA LEU A 123 9.09 1.45 20.67
C LEU A 123 8.60 0.06 21.10
N LYS A 124 7.50 -0.04 21.84
CA LYS A 124 6.88 -1.32 22.21
C LYS A 124 6.51 -2.16 20.98
N TRP A 125 6.10 -1.52 19.89
CA TRP A 125 5.84 -2.22 18.64
C TRP A 125 7.14 -2.69 17.98
N LEU A 126 8.19 -1.87 17.95
CA LEU A 126 9.51 -2.25 17.43
C LEU A 126 10.12 -3.42 18.22
N GLU A 127 10.11 -3.38 19.55
CA GLU A 127 10.57 -4.48 20.41
C GLU A 127 9.88 -5.80 20.04
N LYS A 128 8.56 -5.76 19.83
CA LYS A 128 7.78 -6.92 19.40
C LYS A 128 8.20 -7.43 18.01
N LEU A 129 8.44 -6.54 17.05
CA LEU A 129 8.92 -6.90 15.72
C LEU A 129 10.31 -7.52 15.78
N TYR A 130 11.23 -6.93 16.52
CA TYR A 130 12.58 -7.49 16.67
C TYR A 130 12.56 -8.86 17.34
N ALA A 131 11.79 -9.05 18.41
CA ALA A 131 11.59 -10.35 19.03
C ALA A 131 11.03 -11.39 18.05
N HIS A 132 10.11 -10.98 17.16
CA HIS A 132 9.62 -11.83 16.08
C HIS A 132 10.74 -12.20 15.10
N TYR A 133 11.55 -11.23 14.65
CA TYR A 133 12.64 -11.48 13.70
C TYR A 133 13.69 -12.44 14.29
N GLU A 134 14.04 -12.29 15.56
CA GLU A 134 14.95 -13.22 16.25
C GLU A 134 14.36 -14.65 16.32
N ALA A 135 13.09 -14.76 16.71
CA ALA A 135 12.41 -16.05 16.76
C ALA A 135 12.26 -16.70 15.38
N ARG A 136 11.97 -15.89 14.35
CA ARG A 136 11.94 -16.31 12.94
C ARG A 136 13.29 -16.86 12.51
N ASP A 137 14.36 -16.10 12.69
CA ASP A 137 15.70 -16.46 12.22
C ASP A 137 16.23 -17.72 12.93
N ALA A 138 15.95 -17.85 14.22
CA ALA A 138 16.26 -19.07 14.96
C ALA A 138 15.47 -20.27 14.42
N SER A 139 14.18 -20.09 14.07
CA SER A 139 13.34 -21.14 13.49
C SER A 139 13.80 -21.54 12.09
N LEU A 140 14.21 -20.57 11.25
CA LEU A 140 14.73 -20.82 9.90
C LEU A 140 16.05 -21.62 9.95
N LYS A 141 16.94 -21.31 10.87
CA LYS A 141 18.19 -22.07 11.07
C LYS A 141 17.91 -23.53 11.42
N SER A 142 16.96 -23.77 12.32
CA SER A 142 16.61 -25.11 12.82
C SER A 142 15.61 -25.87 11.94
N LEU A 143 15.01 -25.21 10.94
CA LEU A 143 14.01 -25.81 10.06
C LEU A 143 14.58 -27.00 9.29
N VAL A 144 13.95 -28.15 9.42
CA VAL A 144 14.27 -29.39 8.71
C VAL A 144 13.18 -29.68 7.68
N PHE A 145 13.55 -30.29 6.57
CA PHE A 145 12.58 -30.71 5.56
C PHE A 145 11.56 -31.68 6.19
N PRO A 146 10.22 -31.45 6.03
CA PRO A 146 9.21 -32.11 6.84
C PRO A 146 8.90 -33.57 6.40
N PHE A 147 9.60 -34.10 5.41
CA PHE A 147 9.42 -35.45 4.91
C PHE A 147 10.69 -36.27 5.03
N ASP A 148 10.57 -37.55 5.40
CA ASP A 148 11.72 -38.46 5.55
C ASP A 148 12.41 -38.76 4.21
N VAL A 149 11.66 -38.71 3.10
CA VAL A 149 12.18 -39.07 1.79
C VAL A 149 11.85 -38.01 0.76
N TYR A 150 12.86 -37.60 0.01
CA TYR A 150 12.68 -36.71 -1.13
C TYR A 150 12.07 -37.45 -2.33
N ARG A 151 11.17 -36.82 -3.05
CA ARG A 151 10.70 -37.30 -4.33
C ARG A 151 11.81 -37.17 -5.38
N ARG A 152 11.78 -37.99 -6.42
CA ARG A 152 12.77 -37.97 -7.50
C ARG A 152 12.83 -36.55 -8.13
N GLY A 153 14.01 -35.91 -8.19
CA GLY A 153 14.24 -34.58 -8.72
C GLY A 153 13.88 -33.43 -7.75
N GLN A 154 13.27 -33.72 -6.59
CA GLN A 154 12.87 -32.68 -5.64
C GLN A 154 14.09 -32.01 -4.98
N ARG A 155 15.09 -32.81 -4.61
CA ARG A 155 16.31 -32.31 -3.97
C ARG A 155 17.13 -31.43 -4.91
N GLU A 156 17.22 -31.82 -6.18
CA GLU A 156 17.89 -31.05 -7.22
C GLU A 156 17.19 -29.70 -7.44
N MET A 157 15.86 -29.70 -7.49
CA MET A 157 15.07 -28.48 -7.58
C MET A 157 15.30 -27.57 -6.35
N MET A 158 15.28 -28.15 -5.15
CA MET A 158 15.52 -27.41 -3.91
C MET A 158 16.89 -26.73 -3.90
N ALA A 159 17.95 -27.45 -4.33
CA ALA A 159 19.29 -26.92 -4.42
C ALA A 159 19.38 -25.76 -5.44
N ALA A 160 18.77 -25.93 -6.60
CA ALA A 160 18.73 -24.89 -7.63
C ALA A 160 17.99 -23.63 -7.14
N VAL A 161 16.82 -23.78 -6.50
CA VAL A 161 16.08 -22.64 -5.94
C VAL A 161 16.90 -21.94 -4.86
N TYR A 162 17.50 -22.69 -3.93
CA TYR A 162 18.34 -22.11 -2.88
C TYR A 162 19.50 -21.29 -3.45
N GLN A 163 20.25 -21.87 -4.41
CA GLN A 163 21.36 -21.21 -5.04
C GLN A 163 20.95 -19.93 -5.76
N THR A 164 19.86 -19.99 -6.54
CA THR A 164 19.29 -18.82 -7.24
C THR A 164 18.96 -17.68 -6.28
N MET A 165 18.34 -17.99 -5.12
CA MET A 165 17.99 -16.97 -4.12
C MET A 165 19.23 -16.36 -3.42
N ILE A 166 20.32 -17.14 -3.28
CA ILE A 166 21.57 -16.64 -2.69
C ILE A 166 22.36 -15.77 -3.68
N GLU A 167 22.34 -16.14 -4.95
CA GLU A 167 23.05 -15.44 -6.02
C GLU A 167 22.28 -14.26 -6.61
N ASP A 168 21.04 -14.07 -6.19
CA ASP A 168 20.13 -13.04 -6.72
C ASP A 168 19.93 -13.13 -8.25
N ASP A 169 19.61 -14.34 -8.72
CA ASP A 169 19.49 -14.71 -10.13
C ASP A 169 18.07 -15.16 -10.48
N ILE A 170 17.83 -15.58 -11.71
CA ILE A 170 16.54 -16.03 -12.24
C ILE A 170 16.60 -17.51 -12.60
N LEU A 171 15.70 -18.32 -12.01
CA LEU A 171 15.54 -19.74 -12.31
C LEU A 171 14.27 -20.03 -13.10
N TYR A 172 14.38 -20.65 -14.24
CA TYR A 172 13.27 -21.27 -14.95
C TYR A 172 13.29 -22.78 -14.70
N ALA A 173 12.36 -23.28 -13.88
CA ALA A 173 12.28 -24.68 -13.52
C ALA A 173 11.07 -25.37 -14.21
N ILE A 174 11.35 -26.40 -14.99
CA ILE A 174 10.31 -27.29 -15.56
C ILE A 174 10.35 -28.60 -14.77
N ALA A 175 9.28 -28.85 -14.03
CA ALA A 175 9.18 -30.06 -13.22
C ALA A 175 7.80 -30.72 -13.37
N PRO A 176 7.75 -32.07 -13.45
CA PRO A 176 6.50 -32.80 -13.60
C PRO A 176 5.56 -32.57 -12.39
N THR A 177 4.26 -32.83 -12.62
CA THR A 177 3.27 -32.86 -11.54
C THR A 177 3.64 -33.92 -10.49
N GLY A 178 3.33 -33.64 -9.23
CA GLY A 178 3.57 -34.59 -8.14
C GLY A 178 4.98 -34.57 -7.52
N ILE A 179 5.97 -33.86 -8.08
CA ILE A 179 7.31 -33.76 -7.50
C ILE A 179 7.35 -32.94 -6.18
N GLY A 180 6.30 -32.22 -5.86
CA GLY A 180 6.27 -31.34 -4.67
C GLY A 180 6.93 -29.99 -4.91
N LYS A 181 6.68 -29.36 -6.08
CA LYS A 181 7.23 -28.04 -6.48
C LYS A 181 7.05 -26.97 -5.43
N THR A 182 5.83 -26.82 -4.91
CA THR A 182 5.48 -25.77 -3.94
C THR A 182 6.31 -25.89 -2.67
N MET A 183 6.40 -27.11 -2.10
CA MET A 183 7.23 -27.36 -0.93
C MET A 183 8.71 -27.13 -1.23
N ALA A 184 9.21 -27.62 -2.37
CA ALA A 184 10.61 -27.41 -2.77
C ALA A 184 10.96 -25.92 -2.90
N ALA A 185 10.08 -25.15 -3.57
CA ALA A 185 10.30 -23.72 -3.76
C ALA A 185 10.22 -22.95 -2.44
N LEU A 186 9.14 -23.08 -1.67
CA LEU A 186 8.95 -22.35 -0.41
C LEU A 186 10.01 -22.71 0.62
N PHE A 187 10.28 -23.99 0.84
CA PHE A 187 11.28 -24.43 1.82
C PHE A 187 12.67 -23.88 1.48
N SER A 188 13.10 -23.95 0.22
CA SER A 188 14.44 -23.49 -0.17
C SER A 188 14.57 -21.98 -0.12
N THR A 189 13.53 -21.23 -0.51
CA THR A 189 13.52 -19.77 -0.41
C THR A 189 13.52 -19.32 1.06
N LEU A 190 12.74 -19.98 1.93
CA LEU A 190 12.78 -19.73 3.37
C LEU A 190 14.18 -19.96 3.98
N LYS A 191 14.86 -21.03 3.57
CA LYS A 191 16.24 -21.32 4.01
C LYS A 191 17.27 -20.32 3.47
N ALA A 192 16.96 -19.63 2.39
CA ALA A 192 17.82 -18.62 1.77
C ALA A 192 17.58 -17.20 2.29
N LEU A 193 16.54 -16.96 3.10
CA LEU A 193 16.25 -15.65 3.69
C LEU A 193 17.43 -15.14 4.51
N LYS A 194 17.88 -13.91 4.22
CA LYS A 194 19.03 -13.26 4.86
C LYS A 194 18.60 -12.38 6.05
N ASP A 195 17.59 -11.53 5.83
CA ASP A 195 17.14 -10.56 6.84
C ASP A 195 15.65 -10.21 6.70
N HIS A 196 15.18 -9.23 7.46
CA HIS A 196 13.78 -8.82 7.50
C HIS A 196 13.35 -7.90 6.35
N THR A 197 14.29 -7.40 5.54
CA THR A 197 13.96 -6.60 4.35
C THR A 197 13.52 -7.50 3.20
N GLN A 198 13.93 -8.77 3.20
CA GLN A 198 13.49 -9.74 2.21
C GLN A 198 12.06 -10.20 2.48
N LYS A 199 11.22 -10.13 1.45
CA LYS A 199 9.81 -10.54 1.47
C LYS A 199 9.56 -11.57 0.39
N ILE A 200 9.01 -12.72 0.76
CA ILE A 200 8.67 -13.79 -0.21
C ILE A 200 7.29 -13.54 -0.77
N PHE A 201 7.19 -13.43 -2.09
CA PHE A 201 5.93 -13.40 -2.83
C PHE A 201 5.74 -14.73 -3.55
N TYR A 202 4.77 -15.53 -3.09
CA TYR A 202 4.33 -16.72 -3.81
C TYR A 202 3.14 -16.34 -4.69
N LEU A 203 3.38 -16.32 -5.99
CA LEU A 203 2.44 -15.82 -6.99
C LEU A 203 1.76 -16.98 -7.70
N THR A 204 0.43 -16.94 -7.72
CA THR A 204 -0.37 -17.96 -8.42
C THR A 204 -1.65 -17.39 -9.00
N ALA A 205 -2.00 -17.77 -10.22
CA ALA A 205 -3.21 -17.34 -10.91
C ALA A 205 -4.48 -18.13 -10.52
N LYS A 206 -4.33 -19.23 -9.79
CA LYS A 206 -5.41 -20.18 -9.52
C LYS A 206 -5.66 -20.37 -8.03
N THR A 207 -6.93 -20.44 -7.64
CA THR A 207 -7.35 -20.72 -6.26
C THR A 207 -6.73 -22.01 -5.70
N GLN A 208 -6.61 -23.06 -6.54
CA GLN A 208 -5.99 -24.32 -6.12
C GLN A 208 -4.50 -24.18 -5.81
N GLY A 209 -3.74 -23.41 -6.61
CA GLY A 209 -2.32 -23.12 -6.34
C GLY A 209 -2.15 -22.35 -5.03
N LYS A 210 -3.01 -21.38 -4.78
CA LYS A 210 -3.05 -20.63 -3.51
C LYS A 210 -3.28 -21.56 -2.31
N LYS A 211 -4.26 -22.47 -2.42
CA LYS A 211 -4.53 -23.45 -1.37
C LYS A 211 -3.33 -24.34 -1.08
N VAL A 212 -2.68 -24.89 -2.11
CA VAL A 212 -1.48 -25.73 -1.94
C VAL A 212 -0.34 -24.96 -1.27
N ALA A 213 -0.17 -23.68 -1.58
CA ALA A 213 0.85 -22.86 -0.92
C ALA A 213 0.50 -22.60 0.56
N LEU A 214 -0.77 -22.32 0.88
CA LEU A 214 -1.23 -22.16 2.27
C LEU A 214 -1.06 -23.46 3.06
N ASP A 215 -1.50 -24.60 2.53
CA ASP A 215 -1.33 -25.92 3.16
C ASP A 215 0.15 -26.26 3.39
N THR A 216 1.03 -25.83 2.47
CA THR A 216 2.49 -26.00 2.60
C THR A 216 3.04 -25.15 3.73
N MET A 217 2.63 -23.88 3.85
CA MET A 217 3.07 -23.00 4.93
C MET A 217 2.53 -23.50 6.28
N ASP A 218 1.28 -23.97 6.34
CA ASP A 218 0.70 -24.55 7.54
C ASP A 218 1.53 -25.73 8.06
N MET A 219 1.87 -26.68 7.18
CA MET A 219 2.75 -27.80 7.50
C MET A 219 4.13 -27.36 8.03
N LEU A 220 4.70 -26.29 7.45
CA LEU A 220 5.98 -25.77 7.91
C LEU A 220 5.86 -25.07 9.27
N HIS A 221 4.72 -24.41 9.55
CA HIS A 221 4.43 -23.84 10.87
C HIS A 221 4.24 -24.94 11.93
N GLU A 222 3.55 -26.04 11.60
CA GLU A 222 3.48 -27.24 12.47
C GLU A 222 4.88 -27.80 12.77
N ALA A 223 5.82 -27.72 11.82
CA ALA A 223 7.23 -28.03 12.00
C ALA A 223 8.03 -26.95 12.74
N ARG A 224 7.35 -26.06 13.47
CA ARG A 224 7.90 -24.99 14.32
C ARG A 224 8.51 -23.80 13.58
N LEU A 225 8.22 -23.60 12.31
CA LEU A 225 8.57 -22.37 11.62
C LEU A 225 7.83 -21.18 12.26
N LYS A 226 8.53 -20.06 12.45
CA LYS A 226 7.98 -18.85 13.08
C LYS A 226 7.75 -17.68 12.12
N THR A 227 7.92 -17.90 10.83
CA THR A 227 7.56 -16.86 9.83
C THR A 227 6.07 -16.56 9.88
N LYS A 228 5.71 -15.32 9.53
CA LYS A 228 4.31 -14.93 9.34
C LYS A 228 3.96 -14.97 7.86
N THR A 229 2.83 -15.58 7.56
CA THR A 229 2.33 -15.77 6.19
C THR A 229 0.98 -15.09 6.03
N LEU A 230 0.80 -14.32 4.97
CA LEU A 230 -0.44 -13.62 4.65
C LEU A 230 -0.97 -14.02 3.27
N GLU A 231 -2.25 -14.37 3.23
CA GLU A 231 -2.99 -14.48 1.98
C GLU A 231 -3.58 -13.12 1.58
N LEU A 232 -3.12 -12.54 0.46
CA LEU A 232 -3.73 -11.36 -0.11
C LEU A 232 -4.89 -11.73 -1.04
N THR A 233 -6.03 -11.09 -0.80
CA THR A 233 -7.28 -11.30 -1.54
C THR A 233 -7.75 -9.98 -2.14
N SER A 234 -8.25 -10.02 -3.37
CA SER A 234 -8.72 -8.83 -4.08
C SER A 234 -9.83 -8.09 -3.32
N LYS A 235 -9.87 -6.78 -3.48
CA LYS A 235 -10.80 -5.89 -2.77
C LYS A 235 -12.26 -6.31 -2.97
N ASP A 236 -12.63 -6.69 -4.19
CA ASP A 236 -14.00 -7.10 -4.50
C ASP A 236 -14.37 -8.45 -3.87
N SER A 237 -13.37 -9.34 -3.69
CA SER A 237 -13.61 -10.68 -3.11
C SER A 237 -13.67 -10.67 -1.59
N ILE A 238 -13.00 -9.72 -0.91
CA ILE A 238 -12.90 -9.69 0.55
C ILE A 238 -13.82 -8.62 1.19
N CYS A 239 -14.42 -7.75 0.39
CA CYS A 239 -15.29 -6.68 0.88
C CYS A 239 -16.54 -7.26 1.57
N PHE A 240 -16.87 -6.76 2.76
CA PHE A 240 -18.07 -7.18 3.50
C PHE A 240 -19.38 -6.61 2.96
N LEU A 241 -19.32 -5.60 2.09
CA LEU A 241 -20.50 -4.97 1.50
C LEU A 241 -20.90 -5.70 0.21
N GLU A 242 -22.17 -5.98 0.01
CA GLU A 242 -22.70 -6.57 -1.24
C GLU A 242 -22.37 -5.71 -2.46
N LYS A 243 -22.46 -4.40 -2.30
CA LYS A 243 -22.00 -3.42 -3.29
C LYS A 243 -20.93 -2.56 -2.66
N ARG A 244 -19.72 -2.62 -3.23
CA ARG A 244 -18.58 -1.84 -2.76
C ARG A 244 -18.89 -0.33 -2.84
N ASP A 245 -18.84 0.34 -1.69
CA ASP A 245 -18.84 1.79 -1.55
C ASP A 245 -17.85 2.15 -0.45
N CYS A 246 -16.70 2.71 -0.84
CA CYS A 246 -15.59 3.01 0.08
C CYS A 246 -15.69 4.40 0.71
N ASP A 247 -16.81 5.10 0.54
CA ASP A 247 -17.08 6.37 1.19
C ASP A 247 -17.17 6.16 2.72
N PRO A 248 -16.32 6.80 3.54
CA PRO A 248 -16.36 6.67 5.00
C PRO A 248 -17.70 7.03 5.65
N GLU A 249 -18.53 7.84 4.98
CA GLU A 249 -19.87 8.16 5.49
C GLU A 249 -20.88 7.01 5.26
N LYS A 250 -20.56 6.05 4.39
CA LYS A 250 -21.42 4.92 4.03
C LYS A 250 -20.87 3.57 4.45
N CYS A 251 -19.54 3.44 4.50
CA CYS A 251 -18.89 2.21 4.87
C CYS A 251 -18.42 2.24 6.34
N PRO A 252 -19.04 1.43 7.23
CA PRO A 252 -18.67 1.42 8.65
C PRO A 252 -17.24 0.92 8.90
N PHE A 253 -16.69 0.14 7.98
CA PHE A 253 -15.32 -0.39 8.04
C PHE A 253 -14.27 0.62 7.55
N ALA A 254 -14.67 1.61 6.75
CA ALA A 254 -13.81 2.71 6.34
C ALA A 254 -13.86 3.89 7.32
N LYS A 255 -15.02 4.14 7.96
CA LYS A 255 -15.17 5.20 8.96
C LYS A 255 -14.32 4.92 10.18
N GLY A 256 -13.39 5.83 10.54
CA GLY A 256 -12.45 5.66 11.66
C GLY A 256 -11.52 4.46 11.51
N PHE A 257 -11.17 4.07 10.29
CA PHE A 257 -10.30 2.92 10.00
C PHE A 257 -8.95 3.04 10.70
N PHE A 258 -8.28 4.18 10.59
CA PHE A 258 -6.95 4.40 11.14
C PHE A 258 -6.93 4.39 12.67
N ASP A 259 -8.01 4.82 13.32
CA ASP A 259 -8.13 4.81 14.79
C ASP A 259 -8.07 3.38 15.36
N ARG A 260 -8.54 2.39 14.58
CA ARG A 260 -8.66 0.99 14.99
C ARG A 260 -7.59 0.08 14.39
N LEU A 261 -6.89 0.58 13.35
CA LEU A 261 -5.93 -0.21 12.58
C LEU A 261 -4.78 -0.75 13.43
N ARG A 262 -4.26 0.07 14.34
CA ARG A 262 -3.16 -0.32 15.23
C ARG A 262 -3.52 -1.52 16.11
N ASP A 263 -4.64 -1.44 16.81
CA ASP A 263 -5.08 -2.50 17.72
C ASP A 263 -5.40 -3.79 16.96
N ALA A 264 -6.03 -3.66 15.78
CA ALA A 264 -6.28 -4.79 14.89
C ALA A 264 -4.97 -5.46 14.43
N THR A 265 -3.95 -4.64 14.11
CA THR A 265 -2.65 -5.14 13.64
C THR A 265 -1.88 -5.86 14.75
N ILE A 266 -1.85 -5.29 15.94
CA ILE A 266 -1.23 -5.92 17.10
C ILE A 266 -1.92 -7.26 17.40
N ASP A 267 -3.25 -7.28 17.42
CA ASP A 267 -4.05 -8.45 17.76
C ASP A 267 -3.80 -9.61 16.78
N ILE A 268 -3.87 -9.39 15.47
CA ILE A 268 -3.59 -10.44 14.48
C ILE A 268 -2.11 -10.86 14.51
N PHE A 269 -1.19 -9.91 14.69
CA PHE A 269 0.23 -10.20 14.75
C PHE A 269 0.61 -11.08 15.95
N ASP A 270 -0.02 -10.87 17.11
CA ASP A 270 0.26 -11.63 18.32
C ASP A 270 -0.25 -13.07 18.28
N HIS A 271 -1.38 -13.29 17.60
CA HIS A 271 -2.08 -14.56 17.71
C HIS A 271 -1.97 -15.46 16.47
N GLU A 272 -1.58 -14.91 15.31
CA GLU A 272 -1.61 -15.65 14.06
C GLU A 272 -0.23 -15.74 13.40
N VAL A 273 0.09 -16.91 12.87
CA VAL A 273 1.27 -17.13 12.01
C VAL A 273 0.87 -17.34 10.56
N LEU A 274 -0.33 -17.87 10.31
CA LEU A 274 -0.92 -18.08 8.99
C LEU A 274 -2.21 -17.27 8.86
N MET A 275 -2.12 -16.14 8.23
CA MET A 275 -3.20 -15.17 8.06
C MET A 275 -3.91 -15.42 6.73
N THR A 276 -4.76 -16.46 6.69
CA THR A 276 -5.62 -16.75 5.54
C THR A 276 -6.69 -15.68 5.37
N ARG A 277 -7.38 -15.66 4.23
CA ARG A 277 -8.54 -14.79 4.01
C ARG A 277 -9.53 -14.82 5.18
N ALA A 278 -9.92 -16.00 5.63
CA ALA A 278 -10.88 -16.17 6.74
C ALA A 278 -10.36 -15.60 8.06
N VAL A 279 -9.05 -15.72 8.32
CA VAL A 279 -8.40 -15.11 9.50
C VAL A 279 -8.44 -13.59 9.39
N VAL A 280 -8.04 -13.01 8.26
CA VAL A 280 -8.09 -11.56 8.02
C VAL A 280 -9.51 -11.03 8.18
N GLU A 281 -10.51 -11.69 7.58
CA GLU A 281 -11.93 -11.32 7.71
C GLU A 281 -12.39 -11.33 9.18
N ARG A 282 -12.01 -12.34 9.95
CA ARG A 282 -12.35 -12.46 11.38
C ARG A 282 -11.82 -11.29 12.21
N TYR A 283 -10.53 -10.94 12.06
CA TYR A 283 -9.93 -9.82 12.78
C TYR A 283 -10.45 -8.47 12.27
N ALA A 284 -10.64 -8.33 10.97
CA ALA A 284 -11.22 -7.13 10.39
C ALA A 284 -12.64 -6.88 10.91
N GLN A 285 -13.45 -7.91 11.06
CA GLN A 285 -14.79 -7.80 11.63
C GLN A 285 -14.75 -7.50 13.13
N LYS A 286 -13.87 -8.17 13.88
CA LYS A 286 -13.67 -7.94 15.33
C LYS A 286 -13.35 -6.48 15.64
N HIS A 287 -12.49 -5.87 14.83
CA HIS A 287 -12.01 -4.50 15.01
C HIS A 287 -12.74 -3.46 14.14
N MET A 288 -13.74 -3.87 13.36
CA MET A 288 -14.50 -2.98 12.46
C MET A 288 -13.61 -2.21 11.48
N VAL A 289 -12.59 -2.87 10.90
CA VAL A 289 -11.70 -2.30 9.89
C VAL A 289 -11.96 -2.92 8.51
N CYS A 290 -11.66 -2.18 7.43
CA CYS A 290 -11.78 -2.70 6.06
C CYS A 290 -10.82 -3.89 5.87
N PRO A 291 -11.29 -5.10 5.55
CA PRO A 291 -10.43 -6.29 5.48
C PRO A 291 -9.37 -6.19 4.39
N PHE A 292 -9.65 -5.50 3.28
CA PHE A 292 -8.69 -5.27 2.22
C PHE A 292 -7.55 -4.35 2.65
N GLU A 293 -7.87 -3.14 3.10
CA GLU A 293 -6.86 -2.15 3.55
C GLU A 293 -6.08 -2.67 4.76
N PHE A 294 -6.75 -3.41 5.65
CA PHE A 294 -6.12 -4.09 6.78
C PHE A 294 -5.10 -5.12 6.33
N SER A 295 -5.44 -6.00 5.36
CA SER A 295 -4.50 -6.98 4.82
C SER A 295 -3.28 -6.31 4.16
N LEU A 296 -3.50 -5.19 3.45
CA LEU A 296 -2.42 -4.41 2.87
C LEU A 296 -1.50 -3.79 3.93
N TYR A 297 -2.04 -3.35 5.05
CA TYR A 297 -1.24 -2.82 6.15
C TYR A 297 -0.46 -3.92 6.87
N VAL A 298 -1.12 -5.04 7.18
CA VAL A 298 -0.49 -6.22 7.81
C VAL A 298 0.66 -6.76 6.95
N SER A 299 0.58 -6.63 5.63
CA SER A 299 1.64 -7.11 4.72
C SER A 299 3.02 -6.51 5.01
N TYR A 300 3.12 -5.33 5.63
CA TYR A 300 4.41 -4.77 6.05
C TYR A 300 5.15 -5.66 7.06
N PHE A 301 4.43 -6.41 7.87
CA PHE A 301 4.94 -7.11 9.05
C PHE A 301 5.02 -8.64 8.87
N VAL A 302 4.69 -9.15 7.68
CA VAL A 302 4.78 -10.59 7.37
C VAL A 302 6.01 -10.88 6.53
N ASP A 303 6.43 -12.15 6.53
CA ASP A 303 7.60 -12.64 5.79
C ASP A 303 7.22 -13.20 4.42
N VAL A 304 6.03 -13.83 4.33
CA VAL A 304 5.54 -14.51 3.13
C VAL A 304 4.17 -13.98 2.73
N MET A 305 4.01 -13.60 1.48
CA MET A 305 2.74 -13.20 0.89
C MET A 305 2.35 -14.20 -0.21
N ILE A 306 1.16 -14.78 -0.10
CA ILE A 306 0.57 -15.65 -1.11
C ILE A 306 -0.53 -14.86 -1.82
N CYS A 307 -0.36 -14.57 -3.11
CA CYS A 307 -1.23 -13.64 -3.82
C CYS A 307 -1.34 -13.95 -5.33
N ASP A 308 -2.21 -13.21 -6.01
CA ASP A 308 -2.33 -13.25 -7.48
C ASP A 308 -1.18 -12.47 -8.12
N TYR A 309 -0.86 -12.79 -9.38
CA TYR A 309 0.15 -12.10 -10.20
C TYR A 309 -0.06 -10.58 -10.28
N ASN A 310 -1.31 -10.11 -10.19
CA ASN A 310 -1.64 -8.69 -10.28
C ASN A 310 -0.96 -7.87 -9.19
N TYR A 311 -0.73 -8.43 -8.01
CA TYR A 311 -0.06 -7.72 -6.92
C TYR A 311 1.41 -7.38 -7.19
N VAL A 312 1.99 -7.97 -8.24
CA VAL A 312 3.39 -7.74 -8.64
C VAL A 312 3.48 -7.13 -10.04
N PHE A 313 2.68 -7.61 -10.99
CA PHE A 313 2.88 -7.31 -12.42
C PHE A 313 1.86 -6.37 -13.04
N ASP A 314 0.72 -6.11 -12.38
CA ASP A 314 -0.31 -5.22 -12.92
C ASP A 314 0.10 -3.74 -12.73
N PRO A 315 0.11 -2.93 -13.79
CA PRO A 315 0.58 -1.54 -13.71
C PRO A 315 -0.25 -0.65 -12.78
N THR A 316 -1.48 -1.05 -12.45
CA THR A 316 -2.40 -0.25 -11.62
C THR A 316 -2.61 -0.82 -10.22
N SER A 317 -2.40 -2.13 -10.03
CA SER A 317 -2.73 -2.85 -8.79
C SER A 317 -1.52 -3.41 -8.05
N HIS A 318 -0.30 -3.31 -8.64
CA HIS A 318 0.90 -3.82 -7.99
C HIS A 318 1.23 -3.06 -6.70
N LEU A 319 1.86 -3.75 -5.78
CA LEU A 319 2.25 -3.20 -4.49
C LEU A 319 3.56 -2.41 -4.62
N ILE A 320 3.46 -1.22 -5.20
CA ILE A 320 4.57 -0.31 -5.56
C ILE A 320 5.63 -0.22 -4.47
N ARG A 321 5.23 -0.12 -3.20
CA ARG A 321 6.10 0.01 -2.02
C ARG A 321 7.13 -1.10 -1.82
N TYR A 322 6.94 -2.27 -2.46
CA TYR A 322 7.90 -3.37 -2.40
C TYR A 322 8.85 -3.41 -3.59
N PHE A 323 8.59 -2.64 -4.64
CA PHE A 323 9.29 -2.73 -5.92
C PHE A 323 9.95 -1.42 -6.36
N ASP A 324 9.46 -0.27 -5.92
CA ASP A 324 9.94 1.05 -6.35
C ASP A 324 10.85 1.72 -5.30
N GLU A 325 10.92 1.16 -4.08
CA GLU A 325 11.75 1.67 -2.99
C GLU A 325 12.82 0.65 -2.63
N ASP A 326 14.05 1.11 -2.36
CA ASP A 326 15.16 0.26 -1.94
C ASP A 326 15.00 -0.31 -0.51
N THR A 327 13.84 -0.14 0.10
CA THR A 327 13.54 -0.59 1.46
C THR A 327 13.37 -2.09 1.58
N TYR A 328 12.83 -2.74 0.53
CA TYR A 328 12.54 -4.17 0.52
C TYR A 328 13.25 -4.89 -0.62
N GLN A 329 13.56 -6.16 -0.40
CA GLN A 329 14.13 -7.07 -1.40
C GLN A 329 13.13 -8.21 -1.66
N PRO A 330 12.20 -8.07 -2.62
CA PRO A 330 11.19 -9.07 -2.89
C PRO A 330 11.80 -10.32 -3.56
N LEU A 331 11.54 -11.49 -2.99
CA LEU A 331 11.87 -12.79 -3.56
C LEU A 331 10.62 -13.37 -4.22
N LEU A 332 10.64 -13.55 -5.54
CA LEU A 332 9.47 -13.94 -6.31
C LEU A 332 9.45 -15.43 -6.63
N LEU A 333 8.42 -16.14 -6.21
CA LEU A 333 8.09 -17.51 -6.59
C LEU A 333 6.86 -17.49 -7.50
N ILE A 334 7.05 -17.74 -8.78
CA ILE A 334 5.99 -17.64 -9.79
C ILE A 334 5.53 -19.05 -10.16
N ASP A 335 4.42 -19.50 -9.56
CA ASP A 335 3.83 -20.81 -9.85
C ASP A 335 3.09 -20.78 -11.19
N GLU A 336 3.24 -21.86 -11.99
CA GLU A 336 2.63 -21.98 -13.32
C GLU A 336 2.93 -20.77 -14.23
N ALA A 337 4.21 -20.34 -14.26
CA ALA A 337 4.68 -19.11 -14.94
C ALA A 337 4.30 -19.00 -16.43
N HIS A 338 3.96 -20.13 -17.08
CA HIS A 338 3.43 -20.11 -18.45
C HIS A 338 2.12 -19.32 -18.60
N ASN A 339 1.34 -19.17 -17.52
CA ASN A 339 0.14 -18.31 -17.52
C ASN A 339 0.47 -16.82 -17.53
N LEU A 340 1.70 -16.41 -17.18
CA LEU A 340 2.07 -15.01 -17.09
C LEU A 340 1.97 -14.29 -18.44
N VAL A 341 2.23 -15.02 -19.56
CA VAL A 341 2.14 -14.46 -20.91
C VAL A 341 0.71 -14.00 -21.25
N SER A 342 -0.30 -14.82 -20.96
CA SER A 342 -1.70 -14.44 -21.18
C SER A 342 -2.15 -13.40 -20.18
N ARG A 343 -1.78 -13.55 -18.92
CA ARG A 343 -2.13 -12.62 -17.84
C ARG A 343 -1.54 -11.22 -18.06
N SER A 344 -0.28 -11.13 -18.52
CA SER A 344 0.31 -9.82 -18.82
C SER A 344 -0.37 -9.13 -20.00
N ARG A 345 -0.81 -9.89 -21.02
CA ARG A 345 -1.63 -9.31 -22.09
C ARG A 345 -2.92 -8.71 -21.55
N ASP A 346 -3.62 -9.42 -20.66
CA ASP A 346 -4.84 -8.92 -20.02
C ASP A 346 -4.56 -7.68 -19.16
N MET A 347 -3.48 -7.69 -18.33
CA MET A 347 -3.09 -6.58 -17.47
C MET A 347 -2.75 -5.29 -18.24
N TYR A 348 -2.17 -5.44 -19.44
CA TYR A 348 -1.78 -4.31 -20.31
C TYR A 348 -2.78 -4.05 -21.43
N SER A 349 -3.99 -4.60 -21.36
CA SER A 349 -5.04 -4.42 -22.34
C SER A 349 -6.27 -3.78 -21.70
N GLU A 350 -6.82 -2.78 -22.36
CA GLU A 350 -8.04 -2.12 -21.96
C GLU A 350 -9.05 -2.06 -23.08
N THR A 351 -10.32 -2.12 -22.75
CA THR A 351 -11.42 -2.10 -23.72
C THR A 351 -12.28 -0.86 -23.53
N LEU A 352 -12.40 -0.07 -24.59
CA LEU A 352 -13.33 1.05 -24.66
C LEU A 352 -14.59 0.65 -25.42
N SER A 353 -15.69 0.45 -24.70
CA SER A 353 -16.95 0.03 -25.29
C SER A 353 -17.74 1.21 -25.86
N LYS A 354 -18.06 1.17 -27.16
CA LYS A 354 -18.97 2.14 -27.80
C LYS A 354 -20.34 2.15 -27.13
N THR A 355 -20.87 0.99 -26.75
CA THR A 355 -22.19 0.86 -26.11
C THR A 355 -22.21 1.55 -24.74
N ASP A 356 -21.13 1.44 -23.96
CA ASP A 356 -21.04 2.10 -22.66
C ASP A 356 -20.94 3.62 -22.81
N LEU A 357 -20.19 4.11 -23.79
CA LEU A 357 -20.13 5.55 -24.09
C LEU A 357 -21.48 6.11 -24.54
N ILE A 358 -22.24 5.37 -25.36
CA ILE A 358 -23.60 5.74 -25.77
C ILE A 358 -24.54 5.79 -24.56
N THR A 359 -24.44 4.79 -23.68
CA THR A 359 -25.22 4.70 -22.45
C THR A 359 -24.88 5.85 -21.52
N LEU A 360 -23.61 6.14 -21.31
CA LEU A 360 -23.14 7.29 -20.55
C LEU A 360 -23.68 8.61 -21.12
N ARG A 361 -23.68 8.78 -22.43
CA ARG A 361 -24.24 9.96 -23.09
C ARG A 361 -25.76 10.09 -22.89
N LYS A 362 -26.52 8.99 -23.00
CA LYS A 362 -27.97 8.97 -22.84
C LYS A 362 -28.43 9.25 -21.40
N HIS A 363 -27.79 8.64 -20.44
CA HIS A 363 -28.07 8.84 -19.01
C HIS A 363 -27.41 10.12 -18.45
N GLY A 364 -26.66 10.82 -19.27
CA GLY A 364 -25.87 11.99 -18.91
C GLY A 364 -26.65 13.29 -18.76
N SER A 365 -28.00 13.26 -18.57
CA SER A 365 -28.76 14.45 -18.17
C SER A 365 -28.26 15.06 -16.84
N LYS A 366 -27.61 14.25 -16.01
CA LYS A 366 -26.93 14.65 -14.77
C LYS A 366 -25.46 15.07 -14.96
N LEU A 367 -24.86 14.82 -16.14
CA LEU A 367 -23.46 15.18 -16.40
C LEU A 367 -23.36 16.66 -16.82
N LYS A 368 -22.27 17.30 -16.41
CA LYS A 368 -21.91 18.65 -16.89
C LYS A 368 -21.87 18.66 -18.43
N PRO A 369 -22.38 19.72 -19.10
CA PRO A 369 -22.35 19.81 -20.56
C PRO A 369 -20.96 19.61 -21.17
N THR A 370 -19.91 20.02 -20.45
CA THR A 370 -18.50 19.87 -20.86
C THR A 370 -18.07 18.40 -20.96
N ILE A 371 -18.50 17.54 -20.02
CA ILE A 371 -18.22 16.10 -20.02
C ILE A 371 -18.98 15.43 -21.16
N ARG A 372 -20.27 15.75 -21.32
CA ARG A 372 -21.11 15.21 -22.40
C ARG A 372 -20.56 15.52 -23.80
N ASN A 373 -20.03 16.73 -23.99
CA ASN A 373 -19.39 17.11 -25.25
C ASN A 373 -18.07 16.37 -25.47
N ALA A 374 -17.28 16.11 -24.43
CA ALA A 374 -16.07 15.32 -24.51
C ALA A 374 -16.37 13.86 -24.87
N VAL A 375 -17.37 13.24 -24.24
CA VAL A 375 -17.84 11.88 -24.57
C VAL A 375 -18.33 11.82 -26.04
N LYS A 376 -19.04 12.85 -26.52
CA LYS A 376 -19.47 12.91 -27.91
C LYS A 376 -18.29 12.88 -28.86
N LYS A 377 -17.23 13.67 -28.61
CA LYS A 377 -16.02 13.71 -29.48
C LYS A 377 -15.33 12.34 -29.54
N VAL A 378 -15.24 11.61 -28.43
CA VAL A 378 -14.70 10.25 -28.40
C VAL A 378 -15.56 9.31 -29.26
N LEU A 379 -16.89 9.39 -29.11
CA LEU A 379 -17.82 8.60 -29.94
C LEU A 379 -17.70 8.91 -31.43
N ASP A 380 -17.58 10.18 -31.81
CA ASP A 380 -17.43 10.59 -33.22
C ASP A 380 -16.17 9.94 -33.86
N VAL A 381 -15.07 9.82 -33.10
CA VAL A 381 -13.85 9.11 -33.56
C VAL A 381 -14.08 7.60 -33.66
N ILE A 382 -14.74 6.97 -32.68
CA ILE A 382 -15.06 5.53 -32.73
C ILE A 382 -15.97 5.22 -33.90
N GLU A 383 -16.96 6.07 -34.18
CA GLU A 383 -17.86 5.93 -35.34
C GLU A 383 -17.08 6.05 -36.67
N SER A 384 -16.03 6.88 -36.74
CA SER A 384 -15.18 6.92 -37.91
C SER A 384 -14.40 5.62 -38.14
N TYR A 385 -14.06 4.89 -37.06
CA TYR A 385 -13.45 3.56 -37.16
C TYR A 385 -14.44 2.50 -37.65
N ASP A 386 -15.72 2.59 -37.28
CA ASP A 386 -16.74 1.69 -37.82
C ASP A 386 -16.86 1.82 -39.34
N VAL A 387 -16.77 3.04 -39.87
CA VAL A 387 -16.79 3.29 -41.30
C VAL A 387 -15.54 2.68 -41.99
N LEU A 388 -14.39 2.77 -41.33
CA LEU A 388 -13.14 2.18 -41.85
C LEU A 388 -13.17 0.64 -41.78
N LEU A 389 -13.81 0.09 -40.71
CA LEU A 389 -13.95 -1.34 -40.50
C LEU A 389 -14.83 -2.01 -41.58
N GLY A 390 -15.90 -1.31 -42.02
CA GLY A 390 -16.88 -1.85 -42.98
C GLY A 390 -17.45 -3.19 -42.50
N ASP A 391 -17.44 -4.19 -43.41
CA ASP A 391 -17.91 -5.54 -43.12
C ASP A 391 -16.83 -6.46 -42.50
N ALA A 392 -15.62 -5.94 -42.23
CA ALA A 392 -14.55 -6.76 -41.63
C ALA A 392 -14.84 -7.06 -40.15
N PRO A 393 -14.51 -8.27 -39.67
CA PRO A 393 -14.79 -8.67 -38.29
C PRO A 393 -13.94 -7.91 -37.26
N PHE A 394 -12.75 -7.40 -37.65
CA PHE A 394 -11.85 -6.59 -36.84
C PHE A 394 -10.86 -5.84 -37.70
N MET A 395 -10.25 -4.81 -37.11
CA MET A 395 -9.15 -4.03 -37.69
C MET A 395 -8.08 -3.80 -36.61
N SER A 396 -6.82 -3.89 -36.98
CA SER A 396 -5.69 -3.65 -36.08
C SER A 396 -4.81 -2.49 -36.58
N PHE A 397 -4.23 -1.80 -35.60
CA PHE A 397 -3.26 -0.74 -35.84
C PHE A 397 -1.95 -1.09 -35.12
N THR A 398 -0.82 -0.80 -35.77
CA THR A 398 0.52 -1.05 -35.21
C THR A 398 0.97 0.03 -34.21
N SER A 399 0.28 1.16 -34.21
CA SER A 399 0.54 2.28 -33.28
C SER A 399 -0.76 2.84 -32.74
N PRO A 400 -0.77 3.37 -31.52
CA PRO A 400 -1.92 4.07 -30.96
C PRO A 400 -2.36 5.23 -31.87
N LYS A 401 -3.66 5.52 -31.89
CA LYS A 401 -4.21 6.67 -32.63
C LYS A 401 -4.17 7.89 -31.72
N GLU A 402 -3.21 8.79 -31.93
CA GLU A 402 -2.97 10.00 -31.11
C GLU A 402 -4.25 10.81 -30.88
N ALA A 403 -5.06 11.04 -31.92
CA ALA A 403 -6.31 11.78 -31.80
C ALA A 403 -7.30 11.16 -30.79
N LEU A 404 -7.36 9.82 -30.66
CA LEU A 404 -8.19 9.15 -29.68
C LEU A 404 -7.59 9.31 -28.26
N ILE A 405 -6.28 9.17 -28.14
CA ILE A 405 -5.57 9.31 -26.86
C ILE A 405 -5.78 10.72 -26.32
N ASP A 406 -5.58 11.76 -27.11
CA ASP A 406 -5.76 13.15 -26.71
C ASP A 406 -7.20 13.45 -26.25
N LEU A 407 -8.19 12.89 -26.93
CA LEU A 407 -9.60 13.03 -26.54
C LEU A 407 -9.91 12.30 -25.23
N LEU A 408 -9.33 11.13 -24.99
CA LEU A 408 -9.47 10.39 -23.73
C LEU A 408 -8.81 11.15 -22.56
N TYR A 409 -7.61 11.69 -22.74
CA TYR A 409 -6.96 12.54 -21.75
C TYR A 409 -7.80 13.79 -21.45
N HIS A 410 -8.36 14.42 -22.49
CA HIS A 410 -9.23 15.57 -22.29
C HIS A 410 -10.54 15.21 -21.57
N LEU A 411 -11.09 14.01 -21.80
CA LEU A 411 -12.26 13.53 -21.09
C LEU A 411 -11.93 13.26 -19.61
N LEU A 412 -10.82 12.58 -19.32
CA LEU A 412 -10.36 12.30 -17.96
C LEU A 412 -10.21 13.57 -17.12
N LYS A 413 -9.49 14.58 -17.62
CA LYS A 413 -9.33 15.89 -16.95
C LYS A 413 -10.63 16.64 -16.68
N LYS A 414 -11.76 16.25 -17.29
CA LYS A 414 -13.06 16.86 -17.02
C LYS A 414 -13.90 16.07 -16.03
N ILE A 415 -13.55 14.83 -15.79
CA ILE A 415 -14.20 13.93 -14.82
C ILE A 415 -13.56 14.11 -13.45
N GLU A 416 -12.25 14.35 -13.40
CA GLU A 416 -11.52 14.79 -12.22
C GLU A 416 -11.95 16.21 -11.77
#